data_806a28c4cfa868b7053428e193537d20
#
_entry.id   806a28c4cfa868b7053428e193537d20
#
_cell.length_a   1.000
_cell.length_b   1.000
_cell.length_c   1.000
_cell.angle_alpha   90.00
_cell.angle_beta   90.00
_cell.angle_gamma   90.00
#
_symmetry.space_group_name_H-M   'P 1'
#
loop_
_entity.id
_entity.type
_entity.pdbx_description
1 polymer ?
#
loop_
_entity_poly.entity_id
_entity_poly.type
_entity_poly.pdbx_seq_one_letter_code
_entity_poly.pdbx_strand_id
1 'polypeptide(L)'
;MKYRDRQGREYEQTTSQDSFLAAAYSSAMGRALMKFLGCPIFSKCARVILDSKFSVPFIFGFAENNGIDMFDYEERMYRSFNDFFTRKIKPGRRFITKDKNLLVSPSDGKVTAYKITQSDTFIIKNAVYNTASLLRDSKLAKRYEGGYAVIIRLSVDDYHRYCYCADGVKSHNRKINGILHTVNPVVNNYLPVFKENSREYCMIRTEQFGDIIQMEVGALMVGRITNLHTEGGVKVTKGEEKGYFEFGGSTILLLLEKDKVKLCDDLLKNTREGFETKLLQGSGLGESLK
;
A
#
# COMPACT_ATOMS: atom_id res chain seq x y z
N MET A 1 -14.31 -8.47 -5.46
CA MET A 1 -13.64 -7.16 -5.71
C MET A 1 -13.46 -6.98 -7.19
N LYS A 2 -13.70 -5.75 -7.70
CA LYS A 2 -13.62 -5.45 -9.15
C LYS A 2 -12.41 -4.57 -9.42
N TYR A 3 -11.61 -4.94 -10.40
CA TYR A 3 -10.50 -4.11 -10.85
C TYR A 3 -10.37 -4.13 -12.37
N ARG A 4 -9.72 -3.11 -12.92
CA ARG A 4 -9.37 -2.98 -14.33
C ARG A 4 -7.86 -2.88 -14.50
N ASP A 5 -7.35 -3.37 -15.60
CA ASP A 5 -6.00 -3.01 -16.06
C ASP A 5 -6.04 -1.68 -16.85
N ARG A 6 -4.87 -1.21 -17.28
CA ARG A 6 -4.77 0.02 -18.09
C ARG A 6 -5.34 -0.11 -19.51
N GLN A 7 -5.57 -1.32 -19.97
CA GLN A 7 -6.24 -1.60 -21.23
C GLN A 7 -7.78 -1.61 -21.10
N GLY A 8 -8.29 -1.39 -19.89
CA GLY A 8 -9.73 -1.37 -19.60
C GLY A 8 -10.36 -2.74 -19.46
N ARG A 9 -9.57 -3.83 -19.44
CA ARG A 9 -10.09 -5.18 -19.19
C ARG A 9 -10.53 -5.31 -17.76
N GLU A 10 -11.74 -5.80 -17.55
CA GLU A 10 -12.34 -5.97 -16.24
C GLU A 10 -12.06 -7.34 -15.66
N TYR A 11 -11.77 -7.36 -14.37
CA TYR A 11 -11.55 -8.58 -13.60
C TYR A 11 -12.39 -8.52 -12.33
N GLU A 12 -12.98 -9.64 -11.99
CA GLU A 12 -13.67 -9.81 -10.72
C GLU A 12 -13.01 -10.91 -9.90
N GLN A 13 -12.54 -10.56 -8.73
CA GLN A 13 -11.95 -11.51 -7.79
C GLN A 13 -12.82 -11.55 -6.53
N THR A 14 -13.63 -12.60 -6.41
CA THR A 14 -14.39 -12.88 -5.19
C THR A 14 -13.75 -14.08 -4.51
N THR A 15 -13.34 -13.91 -3.27
CA THR A 15 -12.76 -14.97 -2.47
C THR A 15 -13.71 -15.34 -1.34
N SER A 16 -13.70 -16.61 -0.91
CA SER A 16 -14.42 -17.04 0.32
C SER A 16 -14.00 -16.19 1.53
N GLN A 17 -12.78 -15.67 1.52
CA GLN A 17 -12.27 -14.74 2.52
C GLN A 17 -13.07 -13.42 2.57
N ASP A 18 -13.56 -12.91 1.44
CA ASP A 18 -14.34 -11.66 1.40
C ASP A 18 -15.68 -11.83 2.15
N SER A 19 -16.36 -12.94 1.95
CA SER A 19 -17.63 -13.25 2.62
C SER A 19 -17.43 -13.46 4.13
N PHE A 20 -16.37 -14.16 4.52
CA PHE A 20 -16.00 -14.33 5.92
C PHE A 20 -15.70 -12.99 6.59
N LEU A 21 -14.90 -12.14 5.96
CA LEU A 21 -14.55 -10.82 6.50
C LEU A 21 -15.79 -9.92 6.59
N ALA A 22 -16.67 -9.93 5.59
CA ALA A 22 -17.92 -9.19 5.64
C ALA A 22 -18.76 -9.61 6.83
N ALA A 23 -18.94 -10.91 7.05
CA ALA A 23 -19.67 -11.45 8.19
C ALA A 23 -19.00 -11.09 9.54
N ALA A 24 -17.68 -11.23 9.63
CA ALA A 24 -16.92 -10.90 10.84
C ALA A 24 -17.03 -9.41 11.21
N TYR A 25 -16.88 -8.50 10.24
CA TYR A 25 -16.91 -7.06 10.51
C TYR A 25 -18.33 -6.47 10.60
N SER A 26 -19.38 -7.15 10.14
CA SER A 26 -20.77 -6.68 10.24
C SER A 26 -21.27 -6.66 11.68
N SER A 27 -20.83 -7.59 12.54
CA SER A 27 -21.27 -7.70 13.93
C SER A 27 -20.31 -7.03 14.92
N ALA A 28 -20.83 -6.54 16.06
CA ALA A 28 -20.00 -5.96 17.12
C ALA A 28 -19.03 -6.99 17.73
N MET A 29 -19.51 -8.22 17.94
CA MET A 29 -18.71 -9.32 18.49
C MET A 29 -17.62 -9.75 17.51
N GLY A 30 -17.94 -9.84 16.22
CA GLY A 30 -16.95 -10.15 15.19
C GLY A 30 -15.87 -9.06 15.05
N ARG A 31 -16.24 -7.77 15.13
CA ARG A 31 -15.26 -6.67 15.18
C ARG A 31 -14.35 -6.76 16.39
N ALA A 32 -14.89 -7.10 17.58
CA ALA A 32 -14.07 -7.29 18.78
C ALA A 32 -13.11 -8.47 18.62
N LEU A 33 -13.55 -9.59 18.06
CA LEU A 33 -12.69 -10.73 17.75
C LEU A 33 -11.59 -10.36 16.74
N MET A 34 -11.93 -9.67 15.65
CA MET A 34 -10.95 -9.25 14.65
C MET A 34 -9.94 -8.24 15.20
N LYS A 35 -10.38 -7.37 16.13
CA LYS A 35 -9.48 -6.45 16.86
C LYS A 35 -8.51 -7.22 17.77
N PHE A 36 -8.99 -8.27 18.44
CA PHE A 36 -8.16 -9.15 19.27
C PHE A 36 -7.12 -9.90 18.41
N LEU A 37 -7.54 -10.50 17.28
CA LEU A 37 -6.63 -11.15 16.33
C LEU A 37 -5.66 -10.18 15.67
N GLY A 38 -6.05 -8.92 15.50
CA GLY A 38 -5.20 -7.82 15.01
C GLY A 38 -4.20 -7.29 16.04
N CYS A 39 -4.17 -7.85 17.25
CA CYS A 39 -3.19 -7.48 18.26
C CYS A 39 -1.76 -7.83 17.77
N PRO A 40 -0.77 -6.94 17.94
CA PRO A 40 0.61 -7.17 17.50
C PRO A 40 1.27 -8.46 18.02
N ILE A 41 0.79 -9.01 19.13
CA ILE A 41 1.29 -10.27 19.70
C ILE A 41 1.05 -11.44 18.74
N PHE A 42 -0.16 -11.55 18.15
CA PHE A 42 -0.46 -12.62 17.20
C PHE A 42 0.39 -12.53 15.94
N SER A 43 0.58 -11.32 15.41
CA SER A 43 1.48 -11.11 14.26
C SER A 43 2.93 -11.48 14.60
N LYS A 44 3.39 -11.23 15.82
CA LYS A 44 4.73 -11.68 16.27
C LYS A 44 4.85 -13.20 16.33
N CYS A 45 3.83 -13.90 16.86
CA CYS A 45 3.82 -15.37 16.88
C CYS A 45 3.80 -15.97 15.47
N ALA A 46 2.92 -15.47 14.62
CA ALA A 46 2.86 -15.90 13.21
C ALA A 46 4.20 -15.67 12.49
N ARG A 47 4.85 -14.54 12.75
CA ARG A 47 6.17 -14.23 12.21
C ARG A 47 7.23 -15.26 12.59
N VAL A 48 7.30 -15.68 13.86
CA VAL A 48 8.28 -16.71 14.31
C VAL A 48 8.12 -18.00 13.48
N ILE A 49 6.88 -18.40 13.20
CA ILE A 49 6.59 -19.58 12.37
C ILE A 49 7.02 -19.33 10.94
N LEU A 50 6.66 -18.18 10.36
CA LEU A 50 6.92 -17.82 8.97
C LEU A 50 8.41 -17.52 8.68
N ASP A 51 9.19 -17.16 9.69
CA ASP A 51 10.65 -17.00 9.62
C ASP A 51 11.40 -18.32 9.78
N SER A 52 10.72 -19.38 10.22
CA SER A 52 11.35 -20.68 10.43
C SER A 52 11.51 -21.47 9.12
N LYS A 53 12.52 -22.34 9.06
CA LYS A 53 12.72 -23.27 7.93
C LYS A 53 11.56 -24.24 7.72
N PHE A 54 10.74 -24.49 8.75
CA PHE A 54 9.55 -25.35 8.66
C PHE A 54 8.44 -24.73 7.81
N SER A 55 8.52 -23.46 7.48
CA SER A 55 7.57 -22.77 6.59
C SER A 55 7.90 -22.94 5.10
N VAL A 56 9.10 -23.42 4.75
CA VAL A 56 9.57 -23.59 3.35
C VAL A 56 8.66 -24.50 2.51
N PRO A 57 8.16 -25.66 3.01
CA PRO A 57 7.29 -26.54 2.22
C PRO A 57 5.99 -25.88 1.75
N PHE A 58 5.53 -24.83 2.39
CA PHE A 58 4.30 -24.13 2.00
C PHE A 58 4.49 -23.16 0.83
N ILE A 59 5.74 -22.82 0.46
CA ILE A 59 6.05 -21.82 -0.57
C ILE A 59 5.49 -22.22 -1.93
N PHE A 60 5.75 -23.48 -2.37
CA PHE A 60 5.34 -23.94 -3.69
C PHE A 60 3.82 -23.86 -3.86
N GLY A 61 3.08 -24.50 -2.95
CA GLY A 61 1.61 -24.49 -3.01
C GLY A 61 1.03 -23.08 -2.89
N PHE A 62 1.66 -22.19 -2.13
CA PHE A 62 1.23 -20.80 -2.04
C PHE A 62 1.46 -20.05 -3.35
N ALA A 63 2.62 -20.21 -3.98
CA ALA A 63 2.94 -19.55 -5.25
C ALA A 63 1.98 -20.00 -6.36
N GLU A 64 1.73 -21.31 -6.46
CA GLU A 64 0.81 -21.91 -7.43
C GLU A 64 -0.63 -21.45 -7.23
N ASN A 65 -1.16 -21.56 -6.01
CA ASN A 65 -2.53 -21.17 -5.68
C ASN A 65 -2.83 -19.67 -5.85
N ASN A 66 -1.81 -18.82 -5.79
CA ASN A 66 -1.93 -17.37 -5.99
C ASN A 66 -1.47 -16.90 -7.37
N GLY A 67 -1.10 -17.82 -8.28
CA GLY A 67 -0.66 -17.49 -9.64
C GLY A 67 0.61 -16.62 -9.69
N ILE A 68 1.52 -16.81 -8.73
CA ILE A 68 2.77 -16.06 -8.67
C ILE A 68 3.75 -16.65 -9.69
N ASP A 69 4.03 -15.88 -10.74
CA ASP A 69 5.04 -16.26 -11.74
C ASP A 69 6.45 -16.07 -11.18
N MET A 70 7.05 -17.19 -10.75
CA MET A 70 8.40 -17.20 -10.19
C MET A 70 9.49 -16.82 -11.21
N PHE A 71 9.19 -16.83 -12.50
CA PHE A 71 10.14 -16.43 -13.54
C PHE A 71 10.56 -14.96 -13.45
N ASP A 72 9.70 -14.11 -12.89
CA ASP A 72 9.96 -12.67 -12.68
C ASP A 72 10.93 -12.38 -11.53
N TYR A 73 11.20 -13.36 -10.66
CA TYR A 73 11.97 -13.17 -9.44
C TYR A 73 13.36 -13.77 -9.50
N GLU A 74 14.28 -13.28 -8.64
CA GLU A 74 15.63 -13.83 -8.52
C GLU A 74 15.59 -15.32 -8.15
N GLU A 75 16.32 -16.13 -8.89
CA GLU A 75 16.43 -17.55 -8.65
C GLU A 75 17.32 -17.80 -7.44
N ARG A 76 16.73 -18.25 -6.35
CA ARG A 76 17.45 -18.60 -5.14
C ARG A 76 16.67 -19.57 -4.27
N MET A 77 17.38 -20.26 -3.39
CA MET A 77 16.75 -21.05 -2.34
C MET A 77 16.26 -20.12 -1.23
N TYR A 78 14.98 -20.21 -0.90
CA TYR A 78 14.38 -19.46 0.20
C TYR A 78 14.59 -20.20 1.53
N ARG A 79 14.95 -19.46 2.57
CA ARG A 79 15.22 -20.00 3.91
C ARG A 79 13.97 -20.12 4.76
N SER A 80 12.91 -19.39 4.41
CA SER A 80 11.63 -19.34 5.11
C SER A 80 10.54 -18.78 4.19
N PHE A 81 9.29 -18.87 4.62
CA PHE A 81 8.17 -18.27 3.90
C PHE A 81 8.28 -16.73 3.82
N ASN A 82 8.70 -16.06 4.89
CA ASN A 82 8.92 -14.60 4.85
C ASN A 82 10.06 -14.22 3.90
N ASP A 83 11.12 -15.03 3.80
CA ASP A 83 12.20 -14.81 2.84
C ASP A 83 11.69 -14.90 1.39
N PHE A 84 10.76 -15.84 1.12
CA PHE A 84 10.05 -15.90 -0.16
C PHE A 84 9.10 -14.72 -0.36
N PHE A 85 8.35 -14.34 0.66
CA PHE A 85 7.37 -13.26 0.56
C PHE A 85 8.04 -11.91 0.23
N THR A 86 9.24 -11.69 0.78
CA THR A 86 10.08 -10.51 0.52
C THR A 86 11.06 -10.71 -0.65
N ARG A 87 10.76 -11.65 -1.55
CA ARG A 87 11.56 -11.97 -2.73
C ARG A 87 11.90 -10.74 -3.56
N LYS A 88 13.04 -10.75 -4.22
CA LYS A 88 13.45 -9.67 -5.13
C LYS A 88 13.07 -10.00 -6.56
N ILE A 89 12.66 -8.97 -7.28
CA ILE A 89 12.36 -9.05 -8.70
C ILE A 89 13.67 -8.98 -9.51
N LYS A 90 13.74 -9.71 -10.63
CA LYS A 90 14.89 -9.64 -11.55
C LYS A 90 15.04 -8.22 -12.15
N PRO A 91 16.26 -7.75 -12.37
CA PRO A 91 16.49 -6.48 -13.06
C PRO A 91 15.75 -6.42 -14.40
N GLY A 92 15.14 -5.26 -14.69
CA GLY A 92 14.40 -5.05 -15.94
C GLY A 92 12.94 -5.54 -15.95
N ARG A 93 12.49 -6.27 -14.92
CA ARG A 93 11.07 -6.72 -14.83
C ARG A 93 10.11 -5.62 -14.37
N ARG A 94 10.63 -4.54 -13.81
CA ARG A 94 9.87 -3.31 -13.55
C ARG A 94 10.61 -2.14 -14.21
N PHE A 95 9.90 -1.45 -15.07
CA PHE A 95 10.44 -0.28 -15.78
C PHE A 95 10.16 0.99 -14.98
N ILE A 96 11.21 1.66 -14.56
CA ILE A 96 11.13 2.96 -13.90
C ILE A 96 11.57 4.03 -14.90
N THR A 97 10.65 4.90 -15.27
CA THR A 97 10.96 6.00 -16.20
C THR A 97 11.93 7.00 -15.57
N LYS A 98 12.81 7.56 -16.41
CA LYS A 98 13.72 8.66 -16.03
C LYS A 98 13.06 10.04 -16.17
N ASP A 99 11.86 10.12 -16.76
CA ASP A 99 11.14 11.38 -16.90
C ASP A 99 10.77 11.92 -15.52
N LYS A 100 11.40 13.03 -15.14
CA LYS A 100 11.23 13.67 -13.83
C LYS A 100 9.81 14.21 -13.61
N ASN A 101 9.08 14.49 -14.69
CA ASN A 101 7.70 15.02 -14.62
C ASN A 101 6.64 13.92 -14.43
N LEU A 102 7.03 12.64 -14.48
CA LEU A 102 6.12 11.53 -14.25
C LEU A 102 6.23 11.00 -12.82
N LEU A 103 5.14 11.10 -12.05
CA LEU A 103 4.97 10.45 -10.76
C LEU A 103 4.67 8.96 -10.99
N VAL A 104 5.37 8.06 -10.29
CA VAL A 104 5.21 6.62 -10.50
C VAL A 104 4.61 5.88 -9.30
N SER A 105 4.00 4.73 -9.57
CA SER A 105 3.57 3.82 -8.52
C SER A 105 4.78 3.28 -7.75
N PRO A 106 4.83 3.43 -6.42
CA PRO A 106 5.93 2.93 -5.61
C PRO A 106 5.92 1.40 -5.47
N SER A 107 4.84 0.72 -5.81
CA SER A 107 4.70 -0.74 -5.71
C SER A 107 3.77 -1.29 -6.77
N ASP A 108 3.80 -2.62 -6.94
CA ASP A 108 2.69 -3.35 -7.55
C ASP A 108 1.45 -3.19 -6.67
N GLY A 109 0.27 -3.29 -7.25
CA GLY A 109 -0.98 -3.30 -6.50
C GLY A 109 -2.18 -2.79 -7.28
N LYS A 110 -3.28 -2.65 -6.55
CA LYS A 110 -4.55 -2.16 -7.05
C LYS A 110 -4.79 -0.75 -6.49
N VAL A 111 -4.91 0.22 -7.39
CA VAL A 111 -4.87 1.66 -7.09
C VAL A 111 -6.25 2.27 -7.16
N THR A 112 -6.55 3.13 -6.18
CA THR A 112 -7.69 4.05 -6.19
C THR A 112 -7.21 5.46 -5.82
N ALA A 113 -7.89 6.48 -6.31
CA ALA A 113 -7.52 7.88 -6.08
C ALA A 113 -8.73 8.72 -5.68
N TYR A 114 -8.61 9.44 -4.57
CA TYR A 114 -9.69 10.23 -3.98
C TYR A 114 -9.27 11.68 -3.83
N LYS A 115 -10.18 12.60 -4.16
CA LYS A 115 -10.01 14.02 -3.89
C LYS A 115 -10.14 14.26 -2.37
N ILE A 116 -9.17 14.97 -1.78
CA ILE A 116 -9.25 15.44 -0.41
C ILE A 116 -10.09 16.72 -0.41
N THR A 117 -11.10 16.80 0.46
CA THR A 117 -11.95 17.99 0.57
C THR A 117 -11.21 19.16 1.25
N GLN A 118 -11.82 20.35 1.23
CA GLN A 118 -11.33 21.51 1.98
C GLN A 118 -11.42 21.33 3.52
N SER A 119 -12.24 20.37 3.98
CA SER A 119 -12.34 19.96 5.38
C SER A 119 -11.42 18.78 5.74
N ASP A 120 -10.35 18.56 4.97
CA ASP A 120 -9.32 17.55 5.25
C ASP A 120 -9.86 16.11 5.26
N THR A 121 -10.91 15.82 4.45
CA THR A 121 -11.55 14.50 4.41
C THR A 121 -11.59 13.91 3.01
N PHE A 122 -11.61 12.58 2.93
CA PHE A 122 -11.93 11.82 1.74
C PHE A 122 -12.68 10.55 2.12
N ILE A 123 -13.46 9.99 1.19
CA ILE A 123 -14.35 8.86 1.46
C ILE A 123 -13.93 7.66 0.65
N ILE A 124 -13.73 6.53 1.31
CA ILE A 124 -13.48 5.23 0.69
C ILE A 124 -14.65 4.33 1.05
N LYS A 125 -15.49 4.00 0.08
CA LYS A 125 -16.76 3.31 0.32
C LYS A 125 -17.59 4.06 1.39
N ASN A 126 -17.85 3.45 2.54
CA ASN A 126 -18.61 4.06 3.63
C ASN A 126 -17.73 4.65 4.75
N ALA A 127 -16.40 4.51 4.66
CA ALA A 127 -15.48 5.02 5.67
C ALA A 127 -15.00 6.43 5.33
N VAL A 128 -15.22 7.37 6.25
CA VAL A 128 -14.67 8.72 6.16
C VAL A 128 -13.28 8.74 6.78
N TYR A 129 -12.32 9.16 5.97
CA TYR A 129 -10.94 9.39 6.39
C TYR A 129 -10.67 10.87 6.54
N ASN A 130 -9.92 11.22 7.59
CA ASN A 130 -9.42 12.55 7.83
C ASN A 130 -7.90 12.51 7.82
N THR A 131 -7.26 13.35 6.99
CA THR A 131 -5.80 13.35 6.81
C THR A 131 -5.06 13.71 8.10
N ALA A 132 -5.62 14.59 8.94
CA ALA A 132 -5.05 14.93 10.25
C ALA A 132 -4.96 13.69 11.15
N SER A 133 -6.00 12.86 11.17
CA SER A 133 -5.98 11.61 11.94
C SER A 133 -5.06 10.55 11.34
N LEU A 134 -4.92 10.49 10.02
CA LEU A 134 -3.95 9.63 9.34
C LEU A 134 -2.52 10.00 9.70
N LEU A 135 -2.17 11.28 9.66
CA LEU A 135 -0.82 11.79 9.94
C LEU A 135 -0.54 11.95 11.44
N ARG A 136 -1.58 11.99 12.28
CA ARG A 136 -1.53 12.49 13.67
C ARG A 136 -0.84 13.86 13.75
N ASP A 137 -1.16 14.72 12.78
CA ASP A 137 -0.60 16.04 12.62
C ASP A 137 -1.55 16.93 11.82
N SER A 138 -2.34 17.75 12.50
CA SER A 138 -3.33 18.62 11.87
C SER A 138 -2.71 19.79 11.09
N LYS A 139 -1.52 20.24 11.49
CA LYS A 139 -0.80 21.31 10.78
C LYS A 139 -0.25 20.82 9.44
N LEU A 140 0.33 19.61 9.43
CA LEU A 140 0.83 18.98 8.22
C LEU A 140 -0.32 18.61 7.28
N ALA A 141 -1.44 18.13 7.80
CA ALA A 141 -2.61 17.70 7.02
C ALA A 141 -3.19 18.82 6.15
N LYS A 142 -3.23 20.06 6.64
CA LYS A 142 -3.75 21.24 5.91
C LYS A 142 -3.07 21.46 4.56
N ARG A 143 -1.82 21.01 4.39
CA ARG A 143 -1.08 21.14 3.14
C ARG A 143 -1.67 20.30 2.00
N TYR A 144 -2.44 19.27 2.34
CA TYR A 144 -3.03 18.32 1.38
C TYR A 144 -4.51 18.58 1.12
N GLU A 145 -5.11 19.59 1.76
CA GLU A 145 -6.49 20.03 1.49
C GLU A 145 -6.65 20.38 0.00
N GLY A 146 -7.70 19.83 -0.62
CA GLY A 146 -7.94 20.02 -2.05
C GLY A 146 -6.99 19.23 -2.97
N GLY A 147 -6.05 18.47 -2.43
CA GLY A 147 -5.17 17.56 -3.15
C GLY A 147 -5.77 16.18 -3.37
N TYR A 148 -4.92 15.14 -3.41
CA TYR A 148 -5.35 13.77 -3.66
C TYR A 148 -4.77 12.79 -2.63
N ALA A 149 -5.56 11.80 -2.26
CA ALA A 149 -5.14 10.58 -1.58
C ALA A 149 -5.12 9.43 -2.60
N VAL A 150 -3.95 8.90 -2.91
CA VAL A 150 -3.78 7.74 -3.80
C VAL A 150 -3.48 6.53 -2.94
N ILE A 151 -4.28 5.49 -3.07
CA ILE A 151 -4.20 4.28 -2.25
C ILE A 151 -3.83 3.11 -3.13
N ILE A 152 -2.73 2.46 -2.81
CA ILE A 152 -2.18 1.32 -3.53
C ILE A 152 -2.26 0.13 -2.59
N ARG A 153 -3.20 -0.76 -2.83
CA ARG A 153 -3.42 -1.97 -2.05
C ARG A 153 -2.67 -3.14 -2.66
N LEU A 154 -1.81 -3.75 -1.88
CA LEU A 154 -1.09 -4.95 -2.26
C LEU A 154 -1.87 -6.18 -1.78
N SER A 155 -2.14 -7.09 -2.69
CA SER A 155 -2.65 -8.43 -2.37
C SER A 155 -1.47 -9.38 -2.18
N VAL A 156 -1.71 -10.55 -1.62
CA VAL A 156 -0.65 -11.52 -1.29
C VAL A 156 0.16 -12.03 -2.49
N ASP A 157 -0.42 -11.92 -3.68
CA ASP A 157 0.20 -12.25 -4.97
C ASP A 157 1.10 -11.14 -5.53
N ASP A 158 0.88 -9.89 -5.09
CA ASP A 158 1.65 -8.74 -5.58
C ASP A 158 3.12 -8.77 -5.07
N TYR A 159 3.96 -7.93 -5.66
CA TYR A 159 5.35 -7.71 -5.23
C TYR A 159 5.38 -6.80 -4.01
N HIS A 160 5.93 -7.27 -2.88
CA HIS A 160 5.85 -6.58 -1.59
C HIS A 160 7.03 -5.69 -1.25
N ARG A 161 8.00 -5.49 -2.16
CA ARG A 161 8.99 -4.42 -2.06
C ARG A 161 8.48 -3.17 -2.74
N TYR A 162 8.82 -2.02 -2.18
CA TYR A 162 8.38 -0.73 -2.67
C TYR A 162 9.54 0.25 -2.78
N CYS A 163 9.38 1.22 -3.68
CA CYS A 163 10.37 2.24 -3.98
C CYS A 163 9.85 3.66 -3.67
N TYR A 164 10.72 4.64 -3.81
CA TYR A 164 10.31 6.04 -3.79
C TYR A 164 9.57 6.38 -5.08
N CYS A 165 8.43 7.11 -4.95
CA CYS A 165 7.58 7.46 -6.10
C CYS A 165 8.10 8.63 -6.95
N ALA A 166 9.06 9.40 -6.44
CA ALA A 166 9.67 10.57 -7.10
C ALA A 166 11.07 10.85 -6.53
N ASP A 167 11.87 11.62 -7.27
CA ASP A 167 13.12 12.18 -6.80
C ASP A 167 12.86 13.26 -5.74
N GLY A 168 13.71 13.36 -4.73
CA GLY A 168 13.57 14.40 -3.73
C GLY A 168 14.48 14.26 -2.52
N VAL A 169 14.15 15.00 -1.47
CA VAL A 169 14.79 14.90 -0.15
C VAL A 169 13.74 14.43 0.83
N LYS A 170 13.97 13.28 1.44
CA LYS A 170 13.01 12.72 2.41
C LYS A 170 13.23 13.27 3.82
N SER A 171 12.13 13.42 4.57
CA SER A 171 12.15 13.67 6.01
C SER A 171 12.52 12.40 6.80
N HIS A 172 12.71 12.54 8.11
CA HIS A 172 12.69 11.38 9.01
C HIS A 172 11.39 10.59 8.86
N ASN A 173 11.48 9.28 9.02
CA ASN A 173 10.28 8.44 9.10
C ASN A 173 9.54 8.68 10.41
N ARG A 174 8.21 8.81 10.32
CA ARG A 174 7.34 8.92 11.48
C ARG A 174 6.51 7.65 11.60
N LYS A 175 6.73 6.92 12.69
CA LYS A 175 5.99 5.70 13.01
C LYS A 175 4.78 6.03 13.88
N ILE A 176 3.64 5.47 13.51
CA ILE A 176 2.39 5.55 14.25
C ILE A 176 1.96 4.14 14.61
N ASN A 177 2.03 3.81 15.90
CA ASN A 177 1.57 2.52 16.38
C ASN A 177 0.04 2.45 16.36
N GLY A 178 -0.47 1.30 15.98
CA GLY A 178 -1.89 1.00 15.89
C GLY A 178 -2.13 -0.51 15.99
N ILE A 179 -3.32 -0.93 15.65
CA ILE A 179 -3.70 -2.33 15.50
C ILE A 179 -3.45 -2.78 14.06
N LEU A 180 -3.70 -4.04 13.76
CA LEU A 180 -3.49 -4.61 12.44
C LEU A 180 -4.81 -5.21 11.92
N HIS A 181 -5.75 -4.34 11.51
CA HIS A 181 -6.92 -4.79 10.76
C HIS A 181 -6.53 -5.20 9.34
N THR A 182 -7.30 -6.12 8.74
CA THR A 182 -7.12 -6.41 7.31
C THR A 182 -7.38 -5.16 6.46
N VAL A 183 -6.60 -4.97 5.42
CA VAL A 183 -6.80 -3.90 4.43
C VAL A 183 -7.69 -4.32 3.26
N ASN A 184 -8.36 -5.47 3.38
CA ASN A 184 -9.35 -5.90 2.40
C ASN A 184 -10.43 -4.81 2.24
N PRO A 185 -10.76 -4.37 1.00
CA PRO A 185 -11.70 -3.29 0.75
C PRO A 185 -13.10 -3.49 1.34
N VAL A 186 -13.50 -4.73 1.60
CA VAL A 186 -14.79 -5.05 2.26
C VAL A 186 -14.90 -4.38 3.63
N VAL A 187 -13.79 -4.26 4.35
CA VAL A 187 -13.77 -3.72 5.72
C VAL A 187 -14.00 -2.20 5.75
N ASN A 188 -13.68 -1.48 4.66
CA ASN A 188 -13.97 -0.05 4.55
C ASN A 188 -15.49 0.28 4.55
N ASN A 189 -16.36 -0.73 4.43
CA ASN A 189 -17.79 -0.54 4.66
C ASN A 189 -18.13 -0.36 6.15
N TYR A 190 -17.24 -0.76 7.06
CA TYR A 190 -17.49 -0.85 8.50
C TYR A 190 -16.54 0.02 9.33
N LEU A 191 -15.26 0.10 8.94
CA LEU A 191 -14.21 0.77 9.72
C LEU A 191 -13.21 1.50 8.81
N PRO A 192 -12.71 2.69 9.23
CA PRO A 192 -11.65 3.41 8.56
C PRO A 192 -10.27 2.81 8.93
N VAL A 193 -9.96 1.63 8.40
CA VAL A 193 -8.82 0.79 8.82
C VAL A 193 -7.45 1.46 8.69
N PHE A 194 -7.24 2.31 7.68
CA PHE A 194 -5.92 2.93 7.45
C PHE A 194 -5.50 3.88 8.58
N LYS A 195 -6.46 4.54 9.27
CA LYS A 195 -6.14 5.41 10.41
C LYS A 195 -5.94 4.64 11.72
N GLU A 196 -6.46 3.40 11.80
CA GLU A 196 -6.34 2.56 12.99
C GLU A 196 -5.12 1.65 12.96
N ASN A 197 -4.70 1.24 11.75
CA ASN A 197 -3.56 0.36 11.58
C ASN A 197 -2.23 1.05 11.88
N SER A 198 -1.28 0.22 12.33
CA SER A 198 0.12 0.62 12.43
C SER A 198 0.63 1.07 11.06
N ARG A 199 1.29 2.21 11.01
CA ARG A 199 1.78 2.82 9.78
C ARG A 199 3.04 3.62 10.01
N GLU A 200 3.78 3.80 8.94
CA GLU A 200 4.99 4.61 8.94
C GLU A 200 5.00 5.49 7.69
N TYR A 201 5.42 6.74 7.80
CA TYR A 201 5.48 7.63 6.66
C TYR A 201 6.70 8.54 6.69
N CYS A 202 7.10 8.99 5.53
CA CYS A 202 7.99 10.14 5.35
C CYS A 202 7.36 11.15 4.39
N MET A 203 7.81 12.38 4.48
CA MET A 203 7.55 13.42 3.49
C MET A 203 8.73 13.48 2.53
N ILE A 204 8.46 13.47 1.24
CA ILE A 204 9.44 13.62 0.18
C ILE A 204 9.24 15.01 -0.42
N ARG A 205 10.19 15.89 -0.19
CA ARG A 205 10.21 17.22 -0.81
C ARG A 205 10.76 17.09 -2.21
N THR A 206 9.92 17.29 -3.20
CA THR A 206 10.23 17.15 -4.61
C THR A 206 10.31 18.50 -5.29
N GLU A 207 11.03 18.59 -6.38
CA GLU A 207 11.07 19.79 -7.22
C GLU A 207 9.79 19.91 -8.08
N GLN A 208 9.27 18.80 -8.61
CA GLN A 208 8.18 18.78 -9.59
C GLN A 208 6.79 18.70 -8.95
N PHE A 209 6.65 17.96 -7.85
CA PHE A 209 5.33 17.56 -7.32
C PHE A 209 4.98 18.21 -5.98
N GLY A 210 5.80 19.17 -5.48
CA GLY A 210 5.67 19.67 -4.11
C GLY A 210 6.08 18.62 -3.07
N ASP A 211 5.47 18.67 -1.90
CA ASP A 211 5.76 17.73 -0.82
C ASP A 211 4.78 16.54 -0.86
N ILE A 212 5.31 15.34 -1.05
CA ILE A 212 4.54 14.10 -1.10
C ILE A 212 4.66 13.38 0.24
N ILE A 213 3.55 12.97 0.85
CA ILE A 213 3.59 11.94 1.90
C ILE A 213 3.55 10.58 1.23
N GLN A 214 4.55 9.75 1.53
CA GLN A 214 4.51 8.32 1.21
C GLN A 214 4.43 7.55 2.52
N MET A 215 3.30 6.84 2.69
CA MET A 215 2.93 6.14 3.92
C MET A 215 2.73 4.66 3.65
N GLU A 216 3.40 3.83 4.41
CA GLU A 216 3.22 2.39 4.45
C GLU A 216 2.26 2.03 5.60
N VAL A 217 1.20 1.29 5.30
CA VAL A 217 0.20 0.85 6.27
C VAL A 217 0.25 -0.66 6.38
N GLY A 218 0.52 -1.15 7.58
CA GLY A 218 0.47 -2.57 7.91
C GLY A 218 -0.96 -3.09 8.03
N ALA A 219 -1.13 -4.40 7.91
CA ALA A 219 -2.42 -5.05 8.04
C ALA A 219 -2.34 -6.35 8.83
N LEU A 220 -3.48 -7.03 8.97
CA LEU A 220 -3.60 -8.31 9.65
C LEU A 220 -2.58 -9.32 9.10
N MET A 221 -1.85 -9.96 9.98
CA MET A 221 -0.75 -10.89 9.70
C MET A 221 0.50 -10.25 9.06
N VAL A 222 0.51 -8.92 8.77
CA VAL A 222 1.75 -8.25 8.37
C VAL A 222 2.71 -8.23 9.54
N GLY A 223 3.80 -8.95 9.37
CA GLY A 223 4.81 -9.04 10.42
C GLY A 223 5.48 -7.70 10.69
N ARG A 224 5.80 -6.95 9.63
CA ARG A 224 6.58 -5.72 9.76
C ARG A 224 6.56 -4.86 8.51
N ILE A 225 6.60 -3.55 8.71
CA ILE A 225 7.02 -2.56 7.71
C ILE A 225 8.52 -2.38 7.91
N THR A 226 9.33 -2.63 6.89
CA THR A 226 10.79 -2.43 6.95
C THR A 226 11.16 -1.36 5.94
N ASN A 227 11.54 -0.18 6.44
CA ASN A 227 12.12 0.90 5.66
C ASN A 227 13.64 0.84 5.76
N LEU A 228 14.36 0.97 4.63
CA LEU A 228 15.82 0.87 4.56
C LEU A 228 16.51 2.10 5.15
N HIS A 229 15.91 3.29 4.94
CA HIS A 229 16.40 4.55 5.47
C HIS A 229 15.33 5.20 6.34
N THR A 230 15.63 5.44 7.61
CA THR A 230 14.71 6.07 8.59
C THR A 230 15.07 7.51 8.90
N GLU A 231 16.32 7.92 8.65
CA GLU A 231 16.88 9.25 8.84
C GLU A 231 16.27 10.27 7.86
N GLY A 232 16.36 11.55 8.21
CA GLY A 232 15.90 12.66 7.39
C GLY A 232 17.05 13.40 6.69
N GLY A 233 16.70 14.21 5.69
CA GLY A 233 17.66 14.96 4.90
C GLY A 233 18.39 14.13 3.83
N VAL A 234 17.94 12.89 3.61
CA VAL A 234 18.51 11.98 2.62
C VAL A 234 17.95 12.29 1.24
N LYS A 235 18.79 12.44 0.24
CA LYS A 235 18.40 12.48 -1.17
C LYS A 235 17.96 11.07 -1.58
N VAL A 236 16.81 10.98 -2.21
CA VAL A 236 16.22 9.72 -2.70
C VAL A 236 15.90 9.87 -4.18
N THR A 237 16.00 8.75 -4.89
CA THR A 237 15.76 8.70 -6.34
C THR A 237 14.49 7.91 -6.62
N LYS A 238 13.71 8.36 -7.59
CA LYS A 238 12.55 7.64 -8.10
C LYS A 238 12.92 6.21 -8.52
N GLY A 239 12.21 5.22 -7.98
CA GLY A 239 12.49 3.81 -8.23
C GLY A 239 13.54 3.20 -7.30
N GLU A 240 14.27 3.98 -6.52
CA GLU A 240 15.15 3.48 -5.47
C GLU A 240 14.34 2.74 -4.41
N GLU A 241 14.80 1.54 -4.01
CA GLU A 241 14.10 0.73 -3.02
C GLU A 241 14.00 1.45 -1.67
N LYS A 242 12.78 1.73 -1.23
CA LYS A 242 12.50 2.33 0.07
C LYS A 242 12.38 1.29 1.16
N GLY A 243 11.83 0.11 0.83
CA GLY A 243 11.61 -0.94 1.81
C GLY A 243 10.73 -2.07 1.32
N TYR A 244 10.22 -2.85 2.28
CA TYR A 244 9.35 -3.99 2.01
C TYR A 244 8.40 -4.29 3.16
N PHE A 245 7.32 -5.00 2.83
CA PHE A 245 6.41 -5.59 3.81
C PHE A 245 6.75 -7.06 4.01
N GLU A 246 6.78 -7.53 5.24
CA GLU A 246 6.76 -8.95 5.58
C GLU A 246 5.35 -9.51 5.37
N PHE A 247 5.16 -10.85 5.47
CA PHE A 247 3.91 -11.53 5.10
C PHE A 247 2.66 -10.88 5.66
N GLY A 248 1.68 -10.71 4.78
CA GLY A 248 0.34 -10.19 5.05
C GLY A 248 -0.13 -9.18 4.00
N GLY A 249 -1.38 -8.73 4.11
CA GLY A 249 -1.89 -7.64 3.28
C GLY A 249 -1.23 -6.32 3.64
N SER A 250 -1.06 -5.42 2.68
CA SER A 250 -0.40 -4.13 2.90
C SER A 250 -0.97 -3.05 2.00
N THR A 251 -0.74 -1.79 2.35
CA THR A 251 -1.18 -0.66 1.55
C THR A 251 -0.13 0.44 1.59
N ILE A 252 0.12 1.06 0.44
CA ILE A 252 0.84 2.32 0.37
C ILE A 252 -0.16 3.43 0.08
N LEU A 253 -0.05 4.52 0.81
CA LEU A 253 -0.89 5.69 0.66
C LEU A 253 0.01 6.88 0.32
N LEU A 254 -0.32 7.59 -0.78
CA LEU A 254 0.32 8.84 -1.14
C LEU A 254 -0.65 9.99 -0.89
N LEU A 255 -0.19 11.04 -0.21
CA LEU A 255 -0.90 12.31 -0.17
C LEU A 255 -0.18 13.31 -1.06
N LEU A 256 -0.91 13.93 -1.96
CA LEU A 256 -0.42 14.87 -2.97
C LEU A 256 -1.03 16.24 -2.70
N GLU A 257 -0.22 17.29 -2.75
CA GLU A 257 -0.68 18.67 -2.59
C GLU A 257 -1.60 19.09 -3.76
N LYS A 258 -2.47 20.04 -3.48
CA LYS A 258 -3.36 20.64 -4.48
C LYS A 258 -2.56 21.28 -5.62
N ASP A 259 -3.05 21.10 -6.85
CA ASP A 259 -2.52 21.74 -8.06
C ASP A 259 -1.02 21.48 -8.33
N LYS A 260 -0.50 20.31 -7.87
CA LYS A 260 0.87 19.86 -8.13
C LYS A 260 0.94 18.69 -9.11
N VAL A 261 -0.09 17.84 -9.13
CA VAL A 261 -0.12 16.62 -9.94
C VAL A 261 -1.44 16.52 -10.68
N LYS A 262 -1.36 16.29 -11.99
CA LYS A 262 -2.49 15.81 -12.79
C LYS A 262 -2.45 14.28 -12.79
N LEU A 263 -3.32 13.66 -12.00
CA LEU A 263 -3.45 12.21 -12.00
C LEU A 263 -3.95 11.68 -13.35
N CYS A 264 -3.55 10.47 -13.71
CA CYS A 264 -4.04 9.80 -14.92
C CYS A 264 -5.57 9.63 -14.85
N ASP A 265 -6.25 9.94 -15.95
CA ASP A 265 -7.71 9.96 -16.02
C ASP A 265 -8.33 8.59 -15.76
N ASP A 266 -7.65 7.51 -16.15
CA ASP A 266 -8.10 6.14 -15.91
C ASP A 266 -8.22 5.83 -14.41
N LEU A 267 -7.30 6.31 -13.57
CA LEU A 267 -7.33 6.11 -12.12
C LEU A 267 -8.55 6.79 -11.50
N LEU A 268 -8.80 8.02 -11.89
CA LEU A 268 -9.94 8.80 -11.38
C LEU A 268 -11.28 8.25 -11.90
N LYS A 269 -11.33 7.85 -13.17
CA LYS A 269 -12.52 7.25 -13.79
C LYS A 269 -12.85 5.92 -13.12
N ASN A 270 -11.89 4.99 -13.05
CA ASN A 270 -12.10 3.68 -12.46
C ASN A 270 -12.53 3.78 -11.00
N THR A 271 -11.88 4.66 -10.21
CA THR A 271 -12.27 4.88 -8.81
C THR A 271 -13.71 5.36 -8.68
N ARG A 272 -14.16 6.32 -9.52
CA ARG A 272 -15.55 6.81 -9.52
C ARG A 272 -16.57 5.73 -9.90
N GLU A 273 -16.17 4.81 -10.79
CA GLU A 273 -16.99 3.68 -11.23
C GLU A 273 -16.93 2.48 -10.26
N GLY A 274 -16.19 2.61 -9.15
CA GLY A 274 -16.08 1.57 -8.12
C GLY A 274 -15.07 0.46 -8.43
N PHE A 275 -14.18 0.69 -9.40
CA PHE A 275 -13.09 -0.22 -9.75
C PHE A 275 -11.77 0.26 -9.16
N GLU A 276 -10.93 -0.69 -8.75
CA GLU A 276 -9.50 -0.45 -8.55
C GLU A 276 -8.77 -0.56 -9.91
N THR A 277 -7.64 0.12 -10.09
CA THR A 277 -6.79 -0.02 -11.28
C THR A 277 -5.54 -0.84 -10.95
N LYS A 278 -5.33 -1.97 -11.62
CA LYS A 278 -4.14 -2.81 -11.43
C LYS A 278 -2.92 -2.14 -12.07
N LEU A 279 -1.89 -1.89 -11.27
CA LEU A 279 -0.63 -1.30 -11.70
C LEU A 279 0.56 -2.14 -11.23
N LEU A 280 1.64 -2.04 -11.97
CA LEU A 280 2.96 -2.52 -11.56
C LEU A 280 3.79 -1.34 -11.01
N GLN A 281 4.76 -1.64 -10.16
CA GLN A 281 5.75 -0.69 -9.70
C GLN A 281 6.40 0.03 -10.89
N GLY A 282 6.53 1.35 -10.80
CA GLY A 282 7.06 2.18 -11.89
C GLY A 282 6.01 2.66 -12.90
N SER A 283 4.78 2.11 -12.88
CA SER A 283 3.69 2.62 -13.73
C SER A 283 3.36 4.08 -13.38
N GLY A 284 3.09 4.92 -14.37
CA GLY A 284 2.72 6.33 -14.17
C GLY A 284 1.43 6.47 -13.36
N LEU A 285 1.44 7.33 -12.35
CA LEU A 285 0.25 7.74 -11.58
C LEU A 285 -0.29 9.08 -12.06
N GLY A 286 0.57 9.96 -12.56
CA GLY A 286 0.23 11.29 -13.00
C GLY A 286 1.44 12.10 -13.40
N GLU A 287 1.19 13.29 -13.93
CA GLU A 287 2.21 14.22 -14.42
C GLU A 287 2.27 15.48 -13.55
N SER A 288 3.44 16.10 -13.51
CA SER A 288 3.61 17.40 -12.86
C SER A 288 2.79 18.47 -13.58
N LEU A 289 2.19 19.38 -12.81
CA LEU A 289 1.52 20.59 -13.33
C LEU A 289 2.45 21.81 -13.40
N LYS A 290 3.77 21.59 -13.19
CA LYS A 290 4.78 22.65 -13.37
C LYS A 290 5.13 22.85 -14.83
#